data_df5870749206541d0dd94e0f692a498b
#
_entry.id   df5870749206541d0dd94e0f692a498b
#
_cell.length_a   1.000
_cell.length_b   1.000
_cell.length_c   1.000
_cell.angle_alpha   90.00
_cell.angle_beta   90.00
_cell.angle_gamma   90.00
#
_symmetry.space_group_name_H-M   'P 1'
#
loop_
_entity.id
_entity.type
_entity.pdbx_description
1 polymer ?
#
loop_
_entity_poly.entity_id
_entity_poly.type
_entity_poly.pdbx_seq_one_letter_code
_entity_poly.pdbx_strand_id
1 'polypeptide(L)' 'MSLLRWLRRQLRQPEPLREHLEASIENDDPAEARRIVGQFSFSDAQRRHVEHLLDEWERDL' A
#
# COMPACT_ATOMS: atom_id res chain seq x y z
N MET A 1 6.11 8.47 6.11
CA MET A 1 4.86 8.10 5.44
C MET A 1 4.15 6.98 6.20
N SER A 2 2.84 7.09 6.32
CA SER A 2 2.05 6.19 7.15
C SER A 2 1.62 4.89 6.46
N LEU A 3 1.74 4.79 5.13
CA LEU A 3 1.26 3.63 4.40
C LEU A 3 1.93 2.33 4.84
N LEU A 4 3.26 2.30 4.87
CA LEU A 4 3.99 1.10 5.27
C LEU A 4 3.69 0.72 6.71
N ARG A 5 3.66 1.70 7.60
CA ARG A 5 3.34 1.47 9.01
C ARG A 5 1.93 0.93 9.18
N TRP A 6 0.97 1.52 8.47
CA TRP A 6 -0.40 1.07 8.50
C TRP A 6 -0.54 -0.37 7.99
N LEU A 7 0.14 -0.69 6.89
CA LEU A 7 0.13 -2.04 6.33
C LEU A 7 0.66 -3.07 7.32
N ARG A 8 1.75 -2.75 8.00
CA ARG A 8 2.32 -3.67 9.00
C ARG A 8 1.36 -3.95 10.15
N ARG A 9 0.53 -2.99 10.51
CA ARG A 9 -0.44 -3.15 11.59
C ARG A 9 -1.67 -3.92 11.17
N GLN A 10 -2.12 -3.73 9.93
CA GLN A 10 -3.41 -4.25 9.47
C GLN A 10 -3.32 -5.58 8.76
N LEU A 11 -2.16 -5.92 8.21
CA LEU A 11 -2.11 -7.02 7.26
C LEU A 11 -1.40 -8.25 7.78
N ARG A 12 -2.16 -9.35 7.71
CA ARG A 12 -1.63 -10.70 7.80
C ARG A 12 -1.64 -11.28 6.39
N GLN A 13 -1.09 -10.52 5.44
CA GLN A 13 -1.07 -10.93 4.05
C GLN A 13 0.15 -11.82 3.77
N PRO A 14 0.12 -12.61 2.68
CA PRO A 14 1.27 -13.41 2.28
C PRO A 14 2.51 -12.53 2.14
N GLU A 15 3.63 -12.97 2.67
CA GLU A 15 4.87 -12.21 2.66
C GLU A 15 5.31 -11.73 1.27
N PRO A 16 5.18 -12.54 0.19
CA PRO A 16 5.60 -12.08 -1.13
C PRO A 16 4.93 -10.78 -1.58
N LEU A 17 3.62 -10.65 -1.34
CA LEU A 17 2.90 -9.41 -1.71
C LEU A 17 3.35 -8.24 -0.86
N ARG A 18 3.54 -8.47 0.44
CA ARG A 18 3.99 -7.42 1.34
C ARG A 18 5.39 -6.95 0.97
N GLU A 19 6.28 -7.87 0.65
CA GLU A 19 7.64 -7.52 0.23
C GLU A 19 7.65 -6.70 -1.05
N HIS A 20 6.83 -7.07 -2.02
CA HIS A 20 6.72 -6.32 -3.27
C HIS A 20 6.20 -4.90 -3.01
N LEU A 21 5.23 -4.76 -2.11
CA LEU A 21 4.70 -3.46 -1.76
C LEU A 21 5.74 -2.62 -1.04
N GLU A 22 6.48 -3.20 -0.10
CA GLU A 22 7.55 -2.50 0.59
C GLU A 22 8.63 -2.02 -0.39
N ALA A 23 8.99 -2.85 -1.36
CA ALA A 23 9.95 -2.47 -2.39
C ALA A 23 9.45 -1.29 -3.22
N SER A 24 8.16 -1.28 -3.59
CA SER A 24 7.60 -0.16 -4.36
C SER A 24 7.59 1.13 -3.55
N ILE A 25 7.40 1.04 -2.23
CA ILE A 25 7.45 2.21 -1.36
C ILE A 25 8.88 2.73 -1.25
N GLU A 26 9.86 1.83 -1.11
CA GLU A 26 11.26 2.22 -1.06
C GLU A 26 11.73 2.87 -2.35
N ASN A 27 11.20 2.42 -3.48
CA ASN A 27 11.52 2.96 -4.80
C ASN A 27 10.69 4.20 -5.14
N ASP A 28 9.83 4.63 -4.23
CA ASP A 28 8.96 5.78 -4.41
C ASP A 28 8.11 5.66 -5.68
N ASP A 29 7.51 4.50 -5.87
CA ASP A 29 6.73 4.15 -7.06
C ASP A 29 5.27 3.89 -6.69
N PRO A 30 4.43 4.93 -6.57
CA PRO A 30 3.04 4.76 -6.19
C PRO A 30 2.19 4.02 -7.23
N ALA A 31 2.55 4.09 -8.51
CA ALA A 31 1.82 3.36 -9.54
C ALA A 31 1.97 1.86 -9.35
N GLU A 32 3.18 1.39 -9.08
CA GLU A 32 3.43 -0.01 -8.79
C GLU A 32 2.77 -0.44 -7.48
N ALA A 33 2.85 0.42 -6.46
CA ALA A 33 2.21 0.16 -5.18
C ALA A 33 0.69 -0.01 -5.34
N ARG A 34 0.07 0.84 -6.14
CA ARG A 34 -1.37 0.77 -6.41
C ARG A 34 -1.74 -0.54 -7.09
N ARG A 35 -0.93 -1.00 -8.03
CA ARG A 35 -1.14 -2.26 -8.72
C ARG A 35 -1.05 -3.44 -7.76
N ILE A 36 -0.06 -3.42 -6.88
CA ILE A 36 0.13 -4.48 -5.89
C ILE A 36 -1.01 -4.50 -4.87
N VAL A 37 -1.42 -3.32 -4.40
CA VAL A 37 -2.52 -3.18 -3.45
C VAL A 37 -3.80 -3.82 -3.99
N GLY A 38 -4.02 -3.78 -5.30
CA GLY A 38 -5.19 -4.40 -5.93
C GLY A 38 -5.24 -5.91 -5.76
N GLN A 39 -4.12 -6.54 -5.41
CA GLN A 39 -4.06 -7.99 -5.19
C GLN A 39 -4.32 -8.39 -3.73
N PHE A 40 -4.43 -7.41 -2.85
CA PHE A 40 -4.67 -7.66 -1.42
C PHE A 40 -6.17 -7.81 -1.16
N SER A 41 -6.49 -8.57 -0.12
CA SER A 41 -7.89 -8.77 0.32
C SER A 41 -8.22 -7.76 1.42
N PHE A 42 -8.61 -6.57 1.02
CA PHE A 42 -9.02 -5.53 1.96
C PHE A 42 -10.53 -5.47 2.13
N SER A 43 -10.99 -5.09 3.33
CA SER A 43 -12.36 -4.67 3.52
C SER A 43 -12.58 -3.32 2.79
N ASP A 44 -13.84 -2.93 2.60
CA ASP A 44 -14.15 -1.66 1.94
C ASP A 44 -13.53 -0.47 2.69
N ALA A 45 -13.59 -0.49 4.03
CA ALA A 45 -13.02 0.57 4.84
C ALA A 45 -11.50 0.61 4.69
N GLN A 46 -10.85 -0.55 4.71
CA GLN A 46 -9.39 -0.63 4.53
C GLN A 46 -8.99 -0.14 3.15
N ARG A 47 -9.75 -0.51 2.13
CA ARG A 47 -9.46 -0.10 0.74
C ARG A 47 -9.53 1.42 0.59
N ARG A 48 -10.57 2.04 1.16
CA ARG A 48 -10.69 3.51 1.11
C ARG A 48 -9.51 4.18 1.78
N HIS A 49 -9.09 3.64 2.93
CA HIS A 49 -7.96 4.22 3.65
C HIS A 49 -6.66 4.09 2.85
N VAL A 50 -6.41 2.92 2.26
CA VAL A 50 -5.23 2.69 1.44
C VAL A 50 -5.23 3.62 0.22
N GLU A 51 -6.37 3.75 -0.45
CA GLU A 51 -6.48 4.63 -1.61
C GLU A 51 -6.20 6.08 -1.24
N HIS A 52 -6.68 6.51 -0.07
CA HIS A 52 -6.40 7.86 0.42
C HIS A 52 -4.90 8.07 0.64
N LEU A 53 -4.23 7.09 1.25
CA LEU A 53 -2.79 7.17 1.48
C LEU A 53 -2.00 7.19 0.17
N LEU A 54 -2.43 6.41 -0.81
CA LEU A 54 -1.80 6.40 -2.13
C LEU A 54 -1.99 7.74 -2.84
N ASP A 55 -3.17 8.32 -2.76
CA ASP A 55 -3.46 9.62 -3.35
C ASP A 55 -2.60 10.72 -2.72
N GLU A 56 -2.45 10.70 -1.41
CA GLU A 56 -1.60 11.67 -0.73
C GLU A 56 -0.14 11.53 -1.16
N TRP A 57 0.32 10.31 -1.28
CA TRP A 57 1.68 10.03 -1.74
C TRP A 57 1.91 10.58 -3.15
N GLU A 58 0.99 10.30 -4.06
CA GLU A 58 1.09 10.78 -5.45
C GLU A 58 1.10 12.30 -5.52
N ARG A 59 0.36 12.98 -4.64
CA ARG A 59 0.35 14.45 -4.62
C ARG A 59 1.68 15.03 -4.16
N ASP A 60 2.41 14.31 -3.31
CA ASP A 60 3.68 14.78 -2.78
C ASP A 60 4.84 14.57 -3.76
N LEU A 61 4.60 13.86 -4.84
CA LEU A 61 5.59 13.70 -5.89
C LEU A 61 5.49 14.89 -6.86
#